data_78140aa710244c800ba496707c474b33
#
_entry.id   78140aa710244c800ba496707c474b33
#
_cell.length_a   1.000
_cell.length_b   1.000
_cell.length_c   1.000
_cell.angle_alpha   90.00
_cell.angle_beta   90.00
_cell.angle_gamma   90.00
#
_symmetry.space_group_name_H-M   'P 1'
#
loop_
_entity.id
_entity.type
_entity.pdbx_description
1 polymer ?
#
loop_
_entity_poly.entity_id
_entity_poly.type
_entity_poly.pdbx_seq_one_letter_code
_entity_poly.pdbx_strand_id
1 'polypeptide(L)'
;MQTVTLRTLYVLFFIELSTRRVHVVGTTAHPDSAWVTQQARNLAIDERLSGTRFLVRDRDAKFSGPFDEVFRTEGVRVIRTPIRAPRADAFAERFVRTVRRECLDHILVYDRRHLERVLQAYVTHYVQERPHRGLGLAVPAGHRAPQVRGTTRTPVERNDVLGGLIHEYRWAA
;
A
#
# COMPACT_ATOMS: atom_id res chain seq x y z
N MET A 1 -8.64 11.36 -1.92
CA MET A 1 -8.38 12.16 -0.70
C MET A 1 -8.48 13.64 -1.04
N GLN A 2 -9.15 14.44 -0.24
CA GLN A 2 -9.20 15.90 -0.44
C GLN A 2 -8.18 16.60 0.45
N THR A 3 -7.54 17.64 -0.09
CA THR A 3 -6.68 18.54 0.68
C THR A 3 -7.50 19.59 1.44
N VAL A 4 -6.87 20.34 2.36
CA VAL A 4 -7.49 21.50 3.04
C VAL A 4 -7.97 22.57 2.07
N THR A 5 -7.41 22.63 0.85
CA THR A 5 -7.84 23.51 -0.24
C THR A 5 -8.86 22.85 -1.18
N LEU A 6 -9.50 21.77 -0.75
CA LEU A 6 -10.51 21.00 -1.48
C LEU A 6 -10.04 20.39 -2.82
N ARG A 7 -8.75 20.33 -3.07
CA ARG A 7 -8.20 19.61 -4.23
C ARG A 7 -8.28 18.11 -4.01
N THR A 8 -8.81 17.38 -4.98
CA THR A 8 -8.84 15.92 -4.93
C THR A 8 -7.50 15.35 -5.39
N LEU A 9 -6.90 14.51 -4.53
CA LEU A 9 -5.71 13.74 -4.86
C LEU A 9 -6.07 12.26 -4.97
N TYR A 10 -5.54 11.62 -6.00
CA TYR A 10 -5.65 10.20 -6.27
C TYR A 10 -4.34 9.52 -5.94
N VAL A 11 -4.42 8.31 -5.44
CA VAL A 11 -3.27 7.49 -5.05
C VAL A 11 -3.31 6.21 -5.86
N LEU A 12 -2.23 5.90 -6.56
CA LEU A 12 -2.05 4.60 -7.19
C LEU A 12 -1.20 3.73 -6.27
N PHE A 13 -1.70 2.54 -5.99
CA PHE A 13 -0.98 1.55 -5.19
C PHE A 13 -1.18 0.15 -5.76
N PHE A 14 -0.25 -0.73 -5.45
CA PHE A 14 -0.35 -2.16 -5.72
C PHE A 14 -0.32 -2.92 -4.40
N ILE A 15 -1.02 -4.06 -4.35
CA ILE A 15 -1.02 -4.95 -3.20
C ILE A 15 -0.68 -6.37 -3.64
N GLU A 16 0.32 -6.97 -3.02
CA GLU A 16 0.65 -8.37 -3.20
C GLU A 16 -0.35 -9.23 -2.44
N LEU A 17 -1.09 -10.08 -3.15
CA LEU A 17 -2.17 -10.87 -2.53
C LEU A 17 -1.66 -11.93 -1.55
N SER A 18 -0.45 -12.47 -1.74
CA SER A 18 0.15 -13.48 -0.88
C SER A 18 0.71 -12.90 0.43
N THR A 19 1.47 -11.83 0.33
CA THR A 19 2.19 -11.21 1.45
C THR A 19 1.42 -10.10 2.11
N ARG A 20 0.44 -9.49 1.43
CA ARG A 20 -0.24 -8.24 1.80
C ARG A 20 0.66 -7.01 1.77
N ARG A 21 1.83 -7.09 1.19
CA ARG A 21 2.67 -5.91 0.98
C ARG A 21 1.96 -4.92 0.08
N VAL A 22 2.08 -3.66 0.45
CA VAL A 22 1.50 -2.54 -0.29
C VAL A 22 2.62 -1.64 -0.81
N HIS A 23 2.51 -1.28 -2.07
CA HIS A 23 3.41 -0.38 -2.76
C HIS A 23 2.63 0.83 -3.25
N VAL A 24 2.78 1.97 -2.61
CA VAL A 24 2.30 3.25 -3.14
C VAL A 24 3.29 3.72 -4.19
N VAL A 25 2.82 3.89 -5.42
CA VAL A 25 3.69 4.22 -6.56
C VAL A 25 3.56 5.67 -7.01
N GLY A 26 2.49 6.34 -6.64
CA GLY A 26 2.37 7.75 -6.93
C GLY A 26 1.06 8.38 -6.49
N THR A 27 1.06 9.71 -6.46
CA THR A 27 -0.11 10.53 -6.19
C THR A 27 -0.25 11.61 -7.27
N THR A 28 -1.48 11.93 -7.65
CA THR A 28 -1.75 12.96 -8.67
C THR A 28 -3.13 13.58 -8.47
N ALA A 29 -3.32 14.80 -8.97
CA ALA A 29 -4.64 15.40 -9.12
C ALA A 29 -5.34 14.95 -10.42
N HIS A 30 -4.57 14.45 -11.40
CA HIS A 30 -5.03 14.09 -12.73
C HIS A 30 -4.62 12.65 -13.09
N PRO A 31 -5.40 11.64 -12.65
CA PRO A 31 -5.09 10.23 -12.87
C PRO A 31 -5.55 9.78 -14.26
N ASP A 32 -4.86 10.26 -15.30
CA ASP A 32 -5.12 9.84 -16.68
C ASP A 32 -4.34 8.57 -17.05
N SER A 33 -4.62 8.06 -18.26
CA SER A 33 -4.00 6.83 -18.78
C SER A 33 -2.48 6.98 -19.00
N ALA A 34 -2.00 8.17 -19.37
CA ALA A 34 -0.58 8.43 -19.55
C ALA A 34 0.17 8.37 -18.21
N TRP A 35 -0.41 8.98 -17.18
CA TRP A 35 0.18 8.97 -15.84
C TRP A 35 0.22 7.55 -15.24
N VAL A 36 -0.86 6.78 -15.30
CA VAL A 36 -0.84 5.40 -14.75
C VAL A 36 0.14 4.50 -15.50
N THR A 37 0.26 4.68 -16.84
CA THR A 37 1.23 3.94 -17.65
C THR A 37 2.66 4.31 -17.27
N GLN A 38 2.93 5.58 -17.00
CA GLN A 38 4.26 5.99 -16.53
C GLN A 38 4.58 5.40 -15.14
N GLN A 39 3.61 5.33 -14.23
CA GLN A 39 3.84 4.66 -12.93
C GLN A 39 4.14 3.16 -13.12
N ALA A 40 3.49 2.49 -14.06
CA ALA A 40 3.80 1.09 -14.37
C ALA A 40 5.24 0.92 -14.89
N ARG A 41 5.70 1.83 -15.77
CA ARG A 41 7.10 1.83 -16.26
C ARG A 41 8.11 2.03 -15.13
N ASN A 42 7.82 2.95 -14.21
CA ASN A 42 8.69 3.19 -13.06
C ASN A 42 8.82 1.91 -12.18
N LEU A 43 7.73 1.17 -11.99
CA LEU A 43 7.77 -0.10 -11.26
C LEU A 43 8.62 -1.17 -11.97
N ALA A 44 8.56 -1.23 -13.31
CA ALA A 44 9.36 -2.15 -14.10
C ALA A 44 10.86 -1.80 -13.98
N ILE A 45 11.22 -0.53 -14.09
CA ILE A 45 12.59 -0.04 -13.94
C ILE A 45 13.15 -0.31 -12.54
N ASP A 46 12.33 -0.15 -11.50
CA ASP A 46 12.71 -0.41 -10.10
C ASP A 46 12.77 -1.92 -9.76
N GLU A 47 12.60 -2.81 -10.74
CA GLU A 47 12.56 -4.28 -10.59
C GLU A 47 11.53 -4.78 -9.57
N ARG A 48 10.56 -3.96 -9.21
CA ARG A 48 9.50 -4.31 -8.22
C ARG A 48 8.51 -5.34 -8.74
N LEU A 49 8.57 -5.67 -10.03
CA LEU A 49 7.75 -6.70 -10.67
C LEU A 49 8.42 -8.08 -10.65
N SER A 50 9.67 -8.18 -10.18
CA SER A 50 10.41 -9.44 -10.11
C SER A 50 9.63 -10.52 -9.35
N GLY A 51 9.47 -11.69 -9.96
CA GLY A 51 8.69 -12.79 -9.38
C GLY A 51 7.17 -12.64 -9.47
N THR A 52 6.67 -11.52 -9.97
CA THR A 52 5.22 -11.30 -10.17
C THR A 52 4.77 -12.06 -11.42
N ARG A 53 3.80 -12.96 -11.29
CA ARG A 53 3.23 -13.72 -12.40
C ARG A 53 1.94 -13.14 -12.95
N PHE A 54 1.16 -12.49 -12.10
CA PHE A 54 -0.17 -12.00 -12.44
C PHE A 54 -0.40 -10.60 -11.86
N LEU A 55 -0.99 -9.73 -12.67
CA LEU A 55 -1.60 -8.49 -12.23
C LEU A 55 -3.12 -8.62 -12.35
N VAL A 56 -3.83 -8.44 -11.25
CA VAL A 56 -5.29 -8.33 -11.25
C VAL A 56 -5.65 -6.85 -11.15
N ARG A 57 -6.49 -6.37 -12.06
CA ARG A 57 -6.97 -4.98 -12.08
C ARG A 57 -8.43 -4.89 -12.44
N ASP A 58 -9.06 -3.79 -12.08
CA ASP A 58 -10.42 -3.47 -12.51
C ASP A 58 -10.49 -3.07 -14.00
N ARG A 59 -11.67 -2.68 -14.45
CA ARG A 59 -11.95 -2.26 -15.83
C ARG A 59 -11.95 -0.74 -16.01
N ASP A 60 -11.39 0.01 -15.07
CA ASP A 60 -11.30 1.46 -15.22
C ASP A 60 -10.54 1.82 -16.50
N ALA A 61 -11.10 2.74 -17.29
CA ALA A 61 -10.56 3.16 -18.56
C ALA A 61 -9.15 3.76 -18.50
N LYS A 62 -8.73 4.21 -17.31
CA LYS A 62 -7.36 4.69 -17.07
C LYS A 62 -6.31 3.60 -17.29
N PHE A 63 -6.67 2.33 -17.01
CA PHE A 63 -5.81 1.19 -17.27
C PHE A 63 -5.99 0.72 -18.72
N SER A 64 -5.41 1.45 -19.66
CA SER A 64 -5.50 1.21 -21.10
C SER A 64 -4.52 0.14 -21.60
N GLY A 65 -4.54 -0.13 -22.92
CA GLY A 65 -3.63 -1.06 -23.57
C GLY A 65 -2.14 -0.80 -23.29
N PRO A 66 -1.63 0.44 -23.36
CA PRO A 66 -0.24 0.75 -23.02
C PRO A 66 0.14 0.42 -21.57
N PHE A 67 -0.78 0.55 -20.62
CA PHE A 67 -0.56 0.10 -19.24
C PHE A 67 -0.40 -1.42 -19.17
N ASP A 68 -1.30 -2.18 -19.79
CA ASP A 68 -1.22 -3.64 -19.82
C ASP A 68 0.06 -4.12 -20.51
N GLU A 69 0.52 -3.40 -21.53
CA GLU A 69 1.71 -3.77 -22.29
C GLU A 69 2.97 -3.70 -21.46
N VAL A 70 3.13 -2.70 -20.61
CA VAL A 70 4.28 -2.62 -19.68
C VAL A 70 4.39 -3.90 -18.84
N PHE A 71 3.29 -4.41 -18.32
CA PHE A 71 3.32 -5.65 -17.54
C PHE A 71 3.60 -6.89 -18.40
N ARG A 72 3.08 -6.93 -19.62
CA ARG A 72 3.34 -8.06 -20.52
C ARG A 72 4.80 -8.15 -20.95
N THR A 73 5.47 -7.02 -21.17
CA THR A 73 6.90 -7.00 -21.49
C THR A 73 7.76 -7.52 -20.35
N GLU A 74 7.29 -7.38 -19.11
CA GLU A 74 7.92 -7.95 -17.89
C GLU A 74 7.48 -9.41 -17.62
N GLY A 75 6.77 -10.04 -18.54
CA GLY A 75 6.29 -11.42 -18.39
C GLY A 75 5.10 -11.58 -17.43
N VAL A 76 4.47 -10.48 -17.01
CA VAL A 76 3.35 -10.48 -16.09
C VAL A 76 2.03 -10.61 -16.86
N ARG A 77 1.25 -11.64 -16.55
CA ARG A 77 -0.07 -11.82 -17.15
C ARG A 77 -1.11 -10.90 -16.50
N VAL A 78 -1.71 -10.01 -17.29
CA VAL A 78 -2.76 -9.10 -16.82
C VAL A 78 -4.12 -9.79 -16.85
N ILE A 79 -4.81 -9.78 -15.71
CA ILE A 79 -6.15 -10.33 -15.51
C ILE A 79 -7.09 -9.18 -15.18
N ARG A 80 -8.09 -8.95 -16.03
CA ARG A 80 -9.16 -7.98 -15.75
C ARG A 80 -10.23 -8.64 -14.90
N THR A 81 -10.63 -7.97 -13.82
CA THR A 81 -11.70 -8.49 -12.96
C THR A 81 -12.99 -8.70 -13.77
N PRO A 82 -13.70 -9.82 -13.55
CA PRO A 82 -15.01 -10.01 -14.17
C PRO A 82 -15.99 -8.90 -13.76
N ILE A 83 -16.94 -8.61 -14.64
CA ILE A 83 -18.04 -7.69 -14.31
C ILE A 83 -18.80 -8.27 -13.12
N ARG A 84 -19.06 -7.44 -12.10
CA ARG A 84 -19.76 -7.84 -10.86
C ARG A 84 -19.06 -8.92 -10.03
N ALA A 85 -17.73 -8.90 -9.96
CA ALA A 85 -16.95 -9.79 -9.11
C ALA A 85 -16.42 -9.06 -7.84
N PRO A 86 -17.24 -8.85 -6.80
CA PRO A 86 -16.88 -8.03 -5.63
C PRO A 86 -15.67 -8.59 -4.86
N ARG A 87 -15.38 -9.88 -5.00
CA ARG A 87 -14.28 -10.55 -4.29
C ARG A 87 -12.90 -10.26 -4.91
N ALA A 88 -12.86 -9.87 -6.18
CA ALA A 88 -11.59 -9.66 -6.87
C ALA A 88 -10.83 -8.45 -6.31
N ASP A 89 -11.55 -7.41 -5.91
CA ASP A 89 -10.99 -6.16 -5.40
C ASP A 89 -11.02 -6.06 -3.86
N ALA A 90 -11.52 -7.10 -3.18
CA ALA A 90 -11.74 -7.11 -1.73
C ALA A 90 -10.47 -6.79 -0.90
N PHE A 91 -9.28 -7.12 -1.41
CA PHE A 91 -8.02 -6.81 -0.74
C PHE A 91 -7.66 -5.34 -0.86
N ALA A 92 -7.82 -4.76 -2.06
CA ALA A 92 -7.60 -3.35 -2.29
C ALA A 92 -8.60 -2.50 -1.51
N GLU A 93 -9.89 -2.84 -1.55
CA GLU A 93 -10.93 -2.17 -0.78
C GLU A 93 -10.66 -2.23 0.73
N ARG A 94 -10.24 -3.40 1.24
CA ARG A 94 -9.87 -3.56 2.65
C ARG A 94 -8.69 -2.67 3.03
N PHE A 95 -7.67 -2.62 2.20
CA PHE A 95 -6.54 -1.72 2.44
C PHE A 95 -6.98 -0.26 2.45
N VAL A 96 -7.76 0.18 1.45
CA VAL A 96 -8.28 1.56 1.39
C VAL A 96 -9.08 1.90 2.65
N ARG A 97 -9.97 1.01 3.09
CA ARG A 97 -10.75 1.20 4.33
C ARG A 97 -9.84 1.30 5.55
N THR A 98 -8.81 0.46 5.60
CA THR A 98 -7.86 0.41 6.72
C THR A 98 -7.03 1.69 6.80
N VAL A 99 -6.40 2.12 5.71
CA VAL A 99 -5.57 3.33 5.70
C VAL A 99 -6.40 4.60 5.97
N ARG A 100 -7.65 4.64 5.51
CA ARG A 100 -8.55 5.74 5.84
C ARG A 100 -8.82 5.78 7.34
N ARG A 101 -9.36 4.70 7.89
CA ARG A 101 -9.76 4.62 9.30
C ARG A 101 -8.59 4.80 10.28
N GLU A 102 -7.42 4.27 9.95
CA GLU A 102 -6.27 4.26 10.86
C GLU A 102 -5.34 5.46 10.67
N CYS A 103 -5.47 6.21 9.56
CA CYS A 103 -4.56 7.30 9.23
C CYS A 103 -5.25 8.50 8.59
N LEU A 104 -5.74 8.36 7.35
CA LEU A 104 -6.12 9.50 6.53
C LEU A 104 -7.32 10.29 7.05
N ASP A 105 -8.25 9.66 7.75
CA ASP A 105 -9.42 10.33 8.31
C ASP A 105 -9.08 11.15 9.59
N HIS A 106 -7.85 11.03 10.10
CA HIS A 106 -7.33 11.75 11.27
C HIS A 106 -6.32 12.85 10.93
N ILE A 107 -5.96 13.02 9.65
CA ILE A 107 -4.92 13.94 9.22
C ILE A 107 -5.47 14.93 8.19
N LEU A 108 -5.25 16.22 8.43
CA LEU A 108 -5.51 17.26 7.43
C LEU A 108 -4.38 17.27 6.40
N VAL A 109 -4.69 16.92 5.17
CA VAL A 109 -3.72 16.90 4.07
C VAL A 109 -3.63 18.29 3.43
N TYR A 110 -2.45 18.88 3.49
CA TYR A 110 -2.22 20.23 2.92
C TYR A 110 -1.97 20.18 1.41
N ASP A 111 -1.08 19.30 0.96
CA ASP A 111 -0.68 19.17 -0.44
C ASP A 111 -0.30 17.73 -0.80
N ARG A 112 0.12 17.54 -2.04
CA ARG A 112 0.56 16.24 -2.55
C ARG A 112 1.77 15.68 -1.78
N ARG A 113 2.78 16.51 -1.53
CA ARG A 113 4.00 16.07 -0.82
C ARG A 113 3.70 15.66 0.63
N HIS A 114 2.77 16.37 1.27
CA HIS A 114 2.31 15.99 2.60
C HIS A 114 1.62 14.63 2.57
N LEU A 115 0.70 14.40 1.63
CA LEU A 115 0.03 13.10 1.46
C LEU A 115 1.04 11.98 1.21
N GLU A 116 2.04 12.19 0.37
CA GLU A 116 3.08 11.21 0.07
C GLU A 116 3.88 10.82 1.32
N ARG A 117 4.29 11.80 2.14
CA ARG A 117 5.00 11.54 3.41
C ARG A 117 4.13 10.75 4.40
N VAL A 118 2.87 11.15 4.55
CA VAL A 118 1.92 10.46 5.43
C VAL A 118 1.71 9.02 4.98
N LEU A 119 1.48 8.80 3.69
CA LEU A 119 1.30 7.45 3.14
C LEU A 119 2.57 6.61 3.26
N GLN A 120 3.75 7.19 3.03
CA GLN A 120 5.02 6.48 3.19
C GLN A 120 5.22 6.01 4.62
N ALA A 121 5.00 6.87 5.61
CA ALA A 121 5.10 6.52 7.02
C ALA A 121 4.08 5.44 7.40
N TYR A 122 2.81 5.60 6.98
CA TYR A 122 1.77 4.62 7.24
C TYR A 122 2.06 3.26 6.59
N VAL A 123 2.47 3.23 5.32
CA VAL A 123 2.76 1.97 4.61
C VAL A 123 3.97 1.27 5.21
N THR A 124 4.99 2.00 5.67
CA THR A 124 6.11 1.42 6.41
C THR A 124 5.61 0.70 7.66
N HIS A 125 4.81 1.36 8.48
CA HIS A 125 4.16 0.73 9.64
C HIS A 125 3.31 -0.48 9.24
N TYR A 126 2.45 -0.34 8.23
CA TYR A 126 1.55 -1.39 7.76
C TYR A 126 2.28 -2.65 7.30
N VAL A 127 3.42 -2.49 6.65
CA VAL A 127 4.22 -3.59 6.08
C VAL A 127 5.17 -4.20 7.12
N GLN A 128 5.79 -3.38 7.98
CA GLN A 128 6.87 -3.84 8.85
C GLN A 128 6.44 -4.15 10.28
N GLU A 129 5.42 -3.45 10.79
CA GLU A 129 5.09 -3.52 12.22
C GLU A 129 3.67 -4.04 12.49
N ARG A 130 2.73 -3.81 11.57
CA ARG A 130 1.32 -4.13 11.79
C ARG A 130 1.03 -5.61 11.61
N PRO A 131 0.57 -6.35 12.67
CA PRO A 131 0.20 -7.76 12.53
C PRO A 131 -1.07 -7.93 11.69
N HIS A 132 -1.08 -8.95 10.84
CA HIS A 132 -2.22 -9.27 9.98
C HIS A 132 -2.84 -10.62 10.33
N ARG A 133 -4.14 -10.63 10.69
CA ARG A 133 -4.87 -11.87 10.99
C ARG A 133 -4.81 -12.88 9.84
N GLY A 134 -4.92 -12.41 8.59
CA GLY A 134 -4.83 -13.27 7.41
C GLY A 134 -3.44 -13.84 7.12
N LEU A 135 -2.42 -13.43 7.88
CA LEU A 135 -1.04 -13.96 7.84
C LEU A 135 -0.66 -14.65 9.16
N GLY A 136 -1.64 -15.09 9.96
CA GLY A 136 -1.36 -15.70 11.25
C GLY A 136 -0.67 -14.75 12.24
N LEU A 137 -1.03 -13.47 12.21
CA LEU A 137 -0.44 -12.37 12.97
C LEU A 137 1.01 -12.02 12.60
N ALA A 138 1.52 -12.56 11.48
CA ALA A 138 2.77 -12.06 10.91
C ALA A 138 2.57 -10.70 10.25
N VAL A 139 3.68 -9.97 10.06
CA VAL A 139 3.71 -8.72 9.29
C VAL A 139 3.96 -9.02 7.81
N PRO A 140 3.49 -8.19 6.87
CA PRO A 140 3.71 -8.37 5.44
C PRO A 140 5.19 -8.49 5.03
N ALA A 141 6.10 -7.88 5.77
CA ALA A 141 7.55 -8.00 5.55
C ALA A 141 8.12 -9.41 5.81
N GLY A 142 7.29 -10.33 6.34
CA GLY A 142 7.71 -11.71 6.57
C GLY A 142 8.35 -11.96 7.94
N HIS A 143 8.49 -10.94 8.76
CA HIS A 143 8.96 -11.10 10.14
C HIS A 143 7.78 -11.48 11.04
N ARG A 144 7.92 -12.52 11.82
CA ARG A 144 7.00 -12.78 12.91
C ARG A 144 7.34 -11.81 14.04
N ALA A 145 6.35 -11.14 14.60
CA ALA A 145 6.57 -10.35 15.81
C ALA A 145 7.35 -11.20 16.82
N PRO A 146 8.39 -10.67 17.48
CA PRO A 146 9.16 -11.42 18.45
C PRO A 146 8.22 -12.03 19.48
N GLN A 147 8.17 -13.35 19.55
CA GLN A 147 7.43 -14.00 20.62
C GLN A 147 8.19 -13.76 21.91
N VAL A 148 7.57 -13.07 22.84
CA VAL A 148 8.11 -12.90 24.18
C VAL A 148 8.20 -14.28 24.84
N ARG A 149 9.36 -14.89 24.75
CA ARG A 149 9.72 -16.02 25.58
C ARG A 149 10.66 -15.50 26.65
N GLY A 150 10.13 -15.28 27.83
CA GLY A 150 11.00 -15.07 28.98
C GLY A 150 10.53 -14.02 29.98
N THR A 151 10.85 -14.29 31.20
CA THR A 151 10.65 -13.49 32.40
C THR A 151 11.62 -12.30 32.52
N THR A 152 12.30 -11.91 31.45
CA THR A 152 13.25 -10.83 31.45
C THR A 152 12.51 -9.48 31.42
N ARG A 153 12.81 -8.64 32.39
CA ARG A 153 12.36 -7.24 32.48
C ARG A 153 13.05 -6.35 31.42
N THR A 154 13.00 -6.74 30.16
CA THR A 154 13.52 -5.89 29.10
C THR A 154 12.54 -4.71 28.95
N PRO A 155 13.00 -3.46 29.05
CA PRO A 155 12.11 -2.32 28.86
C PRO A 155 11.53 -2.30 27.46
N VAL A 156 10.31 -1.80 27.35
CA VAL A 156 9.63 -1.62 26.06
C VAL A 156 9.74 -0.15 25.67
N GLU A 157 10.28 0.11 24.52
CA GLU A 157 10.33 1.44 23.92
C GLU A 157 9.12 1.67 23.02
N ARG A 158 8.55 2.87 23.14
CA ARG A 158 7.47 3.33 22.27
C ARG A 158 8.03 4.29 21.23
N ASN A 159 7.76 4.01 19.96
CA ASN A 159 8.04 4.89 18.85
C ASN A 159 6.73 5.48 18.33
N ASP A 160 6.61 6.79 18.32
CA ASP A 160 5.43 7.50 17.86
C ASP A 160 5.55 7.84 16.37
N VAL A 161 4.65 7.31 15.56
CA VAL A 161 4.59 7.56 14.12
C VAL A 161 3.42 8.49 13.81
N LEU A 162 3.58 9.37 12.82
CA LEU A 162 2.57 10.37 12.40
C LEU A 162 2.08 11.26 13.57
N GLY A 163 3.03 11.77 14.37
CA GLY A 163 2.70 12.66 15.48
C GLY A 163 1.96 11.99 16.64
N GLY A 164 2.15 10.68 16.82
CA GLY A 164 1.50 9.91 17.88
C GLY A 164 0.14 9.31 17.48
N LEU A 165 -0.24 9.41 16.23
CA LEU A 165 -1.44 8.72 15.73
C LEU A 165 -1.27 7.21 15.75
N ILE A 166 -0.04 6.72 15.53
CA ILE A 166 0.33 5.32 15.58
C ILE A 166 1.44 5.14 16.60
N HIS A 167 1.33 4.11 17.44
CA HIS A 167 2.34 3.73 18.43
C HIS A 167 2.92 2.38 18.05
N GLU A 168 4.22 2.32 17.86
CA GLU A 168 4.98 1.09 17.69
C GLU A 168 5.72 0.78 18.97
N TYR A 169 5.77 -0.50 19.34
CA TYR A 169 6.41 -0.96 20.56
C TYR A 169 7.49 -1.96 20.23
N ARG A 170 8.70 -1.71 20.71
CA ARG A 170 9.86 -2.58 20.52
C ARG A 170 10.53 -2.86 21.85
N TRP A 171 11.18 -4.01 21.94
CA TRP A 171 12.06 -4.27 23.08
C TRP A 171 13.29 -3.38 22.94
N ALA A 172 13.69 -2.75 24.04
CA ALA A 172 14.97 -2.05 24.07
C ALA A 172 16.12 -3.06 23.86
N ALA A 173 17.09 -2.70 23.04
CA ALA A 173 18.22 -3.55 22.71
C ALA A 173 19.15 -3.78 23.93
#